data_41b321c466bad3a1f69910729eb4d325
#
_entry.id   41b321c466bad3a1f69910729eb4d325
#
_cell.length_a   1.000
_cell.length_b   1.000
_cell.length_c   1.000
_cell.angle_alpha   90.00
_cell.angle_beta   90.00
_cell.angle_gamma   90.00
#
_symmetry.space_group_name_H-M   'P 1'
#
loop_
_entity.id
_entity.type
_entity.pdbx_description
1 polymer ?
#
loop_
_entity_poly.entity_id
_entity_poly.type
_entity_poly.pdbx_seq_one_letter_code
_entity_poly.pdbx_strand_id
1 'polypeptide(L)'
;MSVRSVESTSKRPVILARTLFLLKSLPLLAAVLGSGAYLGDRFHLGIDDQKALCLPGDHRWFVIDRHDQNIWRGDLVAFHADARMGPWFPIGRVIVKIATGVTGDQVRVDERHTTVNGAMVSEGLALTAKLGRTPGDFTRHETVPAGAYWVTGTHPNSFDSRYWGFVYERQIIGKAYALPF
;
A
#
# COMPACT_ATOMS: atom_id res chain seq x y z
N MET A 1 -1.36 7.01 84.70
CA MET A 1 -0.43 6.99 83.53
C MET A 1 -0.96 5.95 82.52
N SER A 2 -1.68 6.39 81.52
CA SER A 2 -2.28 5.49 80.51
C SER A 2 -1.40 5.46 79.28
N VAL A 3 -0.81 4.33 79.00
CA VAL A 3 0.03 4.11 77.81
C VAL A 3 -0.91 3.74 76.64
N ARG A 4 -1.04 4.64 75.67
CA ARG A 4 -1.73 4.36 74.39
C ARG A 4 -0.78 3.49 73.51
N SER A 5 -1.19 2.27 73.28
CA SER A 5 -0.59 1.42 72.25
C SER A 5 -0.91 1.96 70.88
N VAL A 6 0.14 2.26 70.10
CA VAL A 6 0.05 2.63 68.69
C VAL A 6 -0.22 1.40 67.88
N GLU A 7 -1.42 1.29 67.33
CA GLU A 7 -1.77 0.24 66.34
C GLU A 7 -0.99 0.45 65.06
N SER A 8 -0.01 -0.38 64.81
CA SER A 8 0.70 -0.49 63.54
C SER A 8 -0.23 -1.07 62.48
N THR A 9 -0.94 -0.23 61.74
CA THR A 9 -1.79 -0.70 60.63
C THR A 9 -0.92 -1.33 59.57
N SER A 10 -0.98 -2.65 59.42
CA SER A 10 -0.20 -3.45 58.50
C SER A 10 -0.52 -3.09 57.05
N LYS A 11 0.38 -2.42 56.37
CA LYS A 11 0.30 -2.07 54.95
C LYS A 11 0.58 -3.26 53.99
N ARG A 12 0.92 -4.42 54.55
CA ARG A 12 1.31 -5.66 53.82
C ARG A 12 0.23 -6.24 52.90
N PRO A 13 -1.08 -6.36 53.27
CA PRO A 13 -2.10 -6.96 52.39
C PRO A 13 -2.41 -6.12 51.16
N VAL A 14 -2.28 -4.80 51.23
CA VAL A 14 -2.53 -3.87 50.09
C VAL A 14 -1.42 -4.00 49.05
N ILE A 15 -0.16 -4.12 49.48
CA ILE A 15 0.99 -4.27 48.60
C ILE A 15 0.90 -5.60 47.85
N LEU A 16 0.60 -6.71 48.55
CA LEU A 16 0.46 -8.02 47.94
C LEU A 16 -0.68 -8.06 46.90
N ALA A 17 -1.84 -7.47 47.22
CA ALA A 17 -2.96 -7.40 46.30
C ALA A 17 -2.62 -6.61 45.02
N ARG A 18 -1.90 -5.49 45.16
CA ARG A 18 -1.43 -4.67 44.00
C ARG A 18 -0.42 -5.47 43.15
N THR A 19 0.52 -6.18 43.77
CA THR A 19 1.51 -6.98 43.03
C THR A 19 0.85 -8.14 42.29
N LEU A 20 -0.12 -8.81 42.91
CA LEU A 20 -0.89 -9.89 42.28
C LEU A 20 -1.75 -9.37 41.11
N PHE A 21 -2.35 -8.19 41.26
CA PHE A 21 -3.11 -7.54 40.18
C PHE A 21 -2.20 -7.20 39.00
N LEU A 22 -1.04 -6.59 39.23
CA LEU A 22 -0.06 -6.28 38.19
C LEU A 22 0.42 -7.55 37.49
N LEU A 23 0.76 -8.60 38.23
CA LEU A 23 1.17 -9.87 37.63
C LEU A 23 0.08 -10.51 36.76
N LYS A 24 -1.19 -10.40 37.16
CA LYS A 24 -2.33 -10.93 36.38
C LYS A 24 -2.65 -10.07 35.16
N SER A 25 -2.36 -8.77 35.19
CA SER A 25 -2.59 -7.85 34.04
C SER A 25 -1.49 -7.89 32.99
N LEU A 26 -0.27 -8.35 33.33
CA LEU A 26 0.86 -8.44 32.42
C LEU A 26 0.57 -9.22 31.12
N PRO A 27 -0.02 -10.43 31.14
CA PRO A 27 -0.30 -11.17 29.91
C PRO A 27 -1.32 -10.43 29.01
N LEU A 28 -2.32 -9.79 29.60
CA LEU A 28 -3.27 -8.98 28.83
C LEU A 28 -2.59 -7.77 28.19
N LEU A 29 -1.76 -7.07 28.95
CA LEU A 29 -1.00 -5.93 28.43
C LEU A 29 -0.05 -6.38 27.31
N ALA A 30 0.65 -7.49 27.52
CA ALA A 30 1.54 -8.06 26.48
C ALA A 30 0.77 -8.44 25.21
N ALA A 31 -0.43 -9.03 25.36
CA ALA A 31 -1.29 -9.37 24.23
C ALA A 31 -1.75 -8.12 23.46
N VAL A 32 -2.18 -7.07 24.17
CA VAL A 32 -2.60 -5.80 23.54
C VAL A 32 -1.45 -5.13 22.82
N LEU A 33 -0.29 -4.99 23.48
CA LEU A 33 0.88 -4.37 22.86
C LEU A 33 1.42 -5.19 21.67
N GLY A 34 1.45 -6.52 21.82
CA GLY A 34 1.88 -7.43 20.74
C GLY A 34 0.95 -7.37 19.54
N SER A 35 -0.37 -7.37 19.77
CA SER A 35 -1.35 -7.22 18.69
C SER A 35 -1.26 -5.85 18.01
N GLY A 36 -1.08 -4.79 18.78
CA GLY A 36 -0.90 -3.44 18.25
C GLY A 36 0.37 -3.32 17.39
N ALA A 37 1.48 -3.89 17.87
CA ALA A 37 2.73 -3.93 17.12
C ALA A 37 2.59 -4.74 15.81
N TYR A 38 1.97 -5.91 15.86
CA TYR A 38 1.72 -6.74 14.69
C TYR A 38 0.83 -6.05 13.65
N LEU A 39 -0.29 -5.44 14.08
CA LEU A 39 -1.18 -4.73 13.17
C LEU A 39 -0.51 -3.50 12.56
N GLY A 40 0.27 -2.76 13.34
CA GLY A 40 1.01 -1.59 12.87
C GLY A 40 2.15 -1.94 11.90
N ASP A 41 2.78 -3.11 12.06
CA ASP A 41 3.76 -3.61 11.10
C ASP A 41 3.08 -4.07 9.80
N ARG A 42 1.97 -4.79 9.91
CA ARG A 42 1.28 -5.39 8.79
C ARG A 42 0.50 -4.38 7.94
N PHE A 43 -0.25 -3.47 8.57
CA PHE A 43 -1.17 -2.59 7.88
C PHE A 43 -0.72 -1.14 7.90
N HIS A 44 -0.63 -0.54 6.71
CA HIS A 44 -0.35 0.88 6.55
C HIS A 44 -1.56 1.59 5.92
N LEU A 45 -1.85 2.80 6.41
CA LEU A 45 -2.84 3.68 5.79
C LEU A 45 -2.18 4.51 4.69
N GLY A 46 -2.78 4.50 3.51
CA GLY A 46 -2.44 5.37 2.40
C GLY A 46 -3.55 6.36 2.11
N ILE A 47 -3.17 7.56 1.71
CA ILE A 47 -4.11 8.61 1.28
C ILE A 47 -3.70 9.06 -0.12
N ASP A 48 -4.65 9.05 -1.06
CA ASP A 48 -4.48 9.67 -2.37
C ASP A 48 -4.82 11.16 -2.27
N ASP A 49 -3.79 12.00 -2.27
CA ASP A 49 -3.87 13.46 -2.22
C ASP A 49 -3.98 14.11 -3.61
N GLN A 50 -4.05 13.31 -4.69
CA GLN A 50 -4.12 13.80 -6.05
C GLN A 50 -5.48 14.43 -6.35
N LYS A 51 -5.47 15.48 -7.20
CA LYS A 51 -6.71 16.11 -7.66
C LYS A 51 -7.53 15.20 -8.58
N ALA A 52 -6.86 14.44 -9.44
CA ALA A 52 -7.46 13.47 -10.34
C ALA A 52 -7.32 12.07 -9.73
N LEU A 53 -8.42 11.50 -9.28
CA LEU A 53 -8.44 10.14 -8.76
C LEU A 53 -8.26 9.16 -9.92
N CYS A 54 -7.33 8.23 -9.78
CA CYS A 54 -6.93 7.31 -10.83
C CYS A 54 -7.30 5.86 -10.52
N LEU A 55 -8.13 5.62 -9.50
CA LEU A 55 -8.53 4.29 -9.06
C LEU A 55 -10.07 4.16 -9.07
N PRO A 56 -10.63 2.95 -9.20
CA PRO A 56 -12.06 2.75 -9.22
C PRO A 56 -12.73 3.24 -7.93
N GLY A 57 -13.94 3.81 -8.04
CA GLY A 57 -14.80 4.16 -6.91
C GLY A 57 -14.46 5.47 -6.19
N ASP A 58 -13.59 6.30 -6.76
CA ASP A 58 -13.21 7.63 -6.23
C ASP A 58 -12.76 7.63 -4.76
N HIS A 59 -12.23 6.51 -4.31
CA HIS A 59 -11.72 6.35 -2.95
C HIS A 59 -10.38 7.06 -2.77
N ARG A 60 -10.22 7.70 -1.60
CA ARG A 60 -8.98 8.39 -1.22
C ARG A 60 -8.17 7.66 -0.17
N TRP A 61 -8.82 6.79 0.60
CA TRP A 61 -8.19 6.07 1.69
C TRP A 61 -7.97 4.61 1.33
N PHE A 62 -6.80 4.12 1.66
CA PHE A 62 -6.41 2.73 1.38
C PHE A 62 -5.75 2.12 2.62
N VAL A 63 -6.04 0.85 2.87
CA VAL A 63 -5.25 0.01 3.76
C VAL A 63 -4.32 -0.83 2.90
N ILE A 64 -3.03 -0.79 3.18
CA ILE A 64 -2.01 -1.58 2.49
C ILE A 64 -1.63 -2.74 3.42
N ASP A 65 -1.89 -3.98 3.02
CA ASP A 65 -1.43 -5.18 3.71
C ASP A 65 -0.03 -5.55 3.20
N ARG A 66 0.98 -5.27 4.00
CA ARG A 66 2.39 -5.50 3.66
C ARG A 66 2.78 -6.98 3.67
N HIS A 67 1.98 -7.82 4.31
CA HIS A 67 2.19 -9.26 4.35
C HIS A 67 1.49 -10.01 3.20
N ASP A 68 0.57 -9.34 2.46
CA ASP A 68 -0.05 -9.89 1.26
C ASP A 68 0.64 -9.31 0.01
N GLN A 69 1.59 -10.07 -0.52
CA GLN A 69 2.32 -9.75 -1.75
C GLN A 69 1.90 -10.62 -2.93
N ASN A 70 0.87 -11.45 -2.78
CA ASN A 70 0.29 -12.24 -3.85
C ASN A 70 -0.63 -11.38 -4.71
N ILE A 71 -0.05 -10.68 -5.67
CA ILE A 71 -0.78 -9.74 -6.53
C ILE A 71 -1.35 -10.49 -7.72
N TRP A 72 -2.67 -10.41 -7.86
CA TRP A 72 -3.42 -10.94 -8.99
C TRP A 72 -3.89 -9.81 -9.91
N ARG A 73 -4.26 -10.19 -11.13
CA ARG A 73 -4.85 -9.22 -12.07
C ARG A 73 -6.16 -8.67 -11.50
N GLY A 74 -6.27 -7.33 -11.51
CA GLY A 74 -7.40 -6.59 -10.93
C GLY A 74 -7.15 -6.08 -9.51
N ASP A 75 -6.13 -6.59 -8.80
CA ASP A 75 -5.80 -6.12 -7.47
C ASP A 75 -5.26 -4.68 -7.50
N LEU A 76 -5.54 -3.92 -6.44
CA LEU A 76 -4.82 -2.70 -6.15
C LEU A 76 -3.49 -3.06 -5.51
N VAL A 77 -2.41 -2.57 -6.09
CA VAL A 77 -1.05 -2.82 -5.62
C VAL A 77 -0.38 -1.53 -5.18
N ALA A 78 0.19 -1.53 -3.98
CA ALA A 78 1.03 -0.46 -3.46
C ALA A 78 2.50 -0.79 -3.71
N PHE A 79 3.26 0.18 -4.23
CA PHE A 79 4.66 0.02 -4.55
C PHE A 79 5.43 1.33 -4.40
N HIS A 80 6.76 1.23 -4.27
CA HIS A 80 7.66 2.37 -4.24
C HIS A 80 8.02 2.85 -5.64
N ALA A 81 7.91 4.16 -5.86
CA ALA A 81 8.40 4.82 -7.06
C ALA A 81 9.92 4.67 -7.20
N ASP A 82 10.38 4.47 -8.44
CA ASP A 82 11.80 4.53 -8.79
C ASP A 82 12.11 5.72 -9.72
N ALA A 83 13.37 5.82 -10.16
CA ALA A 83 13.84 6.94 -10.99
C ALA A 83 13.09 7.12 -12.31
N ARG A 84 12.50 6.05 -12.88
CA ARG A 84 11.72 6.10 -14.14
C ARG A 84 10.43 6.88 -14.00
N MET A 85 9.94 7.05 -12.78
CA MET A 85 8.67 7.69 -12.43
C MET A 85 8.82 9.18 -12.12
N GLY A 86 10.07 9.71 -12.15
CA GLY A 86 10.32 11.15 -12.14
C GLY A 86 9.81 11.83 -13.41
N PRO A 87 9.57 13.15 -13.36
CA PRO A 87 9.72 14.06 -12.22
C PRO A 87 8.49 14.10 -11.29
N TRP A 88 7.39 13.39 -11.61
CA TRP A 88 6.13 13.53 -10.87
C TRP A 88 6.08 12.72 -9.58
N PHE A 89 6.79 11.60 -9.53
CA PHE A 89 6.90 10.79 -8.33
C PHE A 89 8.36 10.72 -7.87
N PRO A 90 8.69 11.35 -6.73
CA PRO A 90 10.01 11.19 -6.11
C PRO A 90 10.30 9.72 -5.80
N ILE A 91 11.57 9.34 -5.90
CA ILE A 91 12.03 7.99 -5.55
C ILE A 91 11.56 7.64 -4.12
N GLY A 92 11.00 6.44 -3.96
CA GLY A 92 10.48 5.97 -2.68
C GLY A 92 9.04 6.42 -2.36
N ARG A 93 8.43 7.31 -3.15
CA ARG A 93 7.01 7.64 -2.95
C ARG A 93 6.15 6.39 -3.11
N VAL A 94 5.20 6.21 -2.20
CA VAL A 94 4.20 5.15 -2.30
C VAL A 94 3.16 5.51 -3.36
N ILE A 95 2.94 4.59 -4.28
CA ILE A 95 1.96 4.70 -5.36
C ILE A 95 1.02 3.49 -5.27
N VAL A 96 -0.27 3.71 -5.51
CA VAL A 96 -1.26 2.63 -5.65
C VAL A 96 -1.80 2.66 -7.08
N LYS A 97 -1.82 1.51 -7.74
CA LYS A 97 -2.39 1.31 -9.09
C LYS A 97 -3.08 -0.05 -9.17
N ILE A 98 -3.79 -0.29 -10.27
CA ILE A 98 -4.39 -1.58 -10.58
C ILE A 98 -3.35 -2.44 -11.28
N ALA A 99 -3.10 -3.66 -10.81
CA ALA A 99 -2.32 -4.66 -11.53
C ALA A 99 -3.15 -5.20 -12.71
N THR A 100 -2.97 -4.65 -13.89
CA THR A 100 -3.72 -5.06 -15.10
C THR A 100 -3.02 -6.13 -15.91
N GLY A 101 -1.71 -6.33 -15.69
CA GLY A 101 -0.93 -7.43 -16.27
C GLY A 101 -0.02 -8.08 -15.24
N VAL A 102 0.10 -9.39 -15.32
CA VAL A 102 0.96 -10.23 -14.47
C VAL A 102 1.93 -11.02 -15.33
N THR A 103 2.91 -11.69 -14.72
CA THR A 103 3.92 -12.50 -15.40
C THR A 103 3.35 -13.34 -16.55
N GLY A 104 3.94 -13.23 -17.72
CA GLY A 104 3.57 -13.97 -18.94
C GLY A 104 2.51 -13.28 -19.80
N ASP A 105 1.85 -12.23 -19.32
CA ASP A 105 0.87 -11.48 -20.11
C ASP A 105 1.51 -10.72 -21.26
N GLN A 106 0.81 -10.67 -22.39
CA GLN A 106 1.18 -9.86 -23.55
C GLN A 106 0.61 -8.46 -23.44
N VAL A 107 1.49 -7.46 -23.33
CA VAL A 107 1.11 -6.05 -23.27
C VAL A 107 1.39 -5.41 -24.63
N ARG A 108 0.39 -4.68 -25.14
CA ARG A 108 0.57 -3.83 -26.31
C ARG A 108 0.11 -2.43 -25.99
N VAL A 109 1.00 -1.47 -26.18
CA VAL A 109 0.72 -0.04 -26.09
C VAL A 109 0.78 0.53 -27.49
N ASP A 110 -0.29 1.13 -27.97
CA ASP A 110 -0.32 1.95 -29.15
C ASP A 110 -0.79 3.36 -28.81
N GLU A 111 -0.89 4.24 -29.81
CA GLU A 111 -1.25 5.65 -29.60
C GLU A 111 -2.66 5.84 -29.04
N ARG A 112 -3.57 4.90 -29.31
CA ARG A 112 -4.99 5.02 -28.98
C ARG A 112 -5.37 4.28 -27.70
N HIS A 113 -4.77 3.11 -27.48
CA HIS A 113 -5.13 2.25 -26.35
C HIS A 113 -4.00 1.33 -25.93
N THR A 114 -4.13 0.80 -24.75
CA THR A 114 -3.27 -0.26 -24.21
C THR A 114 -4.09 -1.50 -23.99
N THR A 115 -3.58 -2.64 -24.46
CA THR A 115 -4.21 -3.95 -24.24
C THR A 115 -3.31 -4.89 -23.47
N VAL A 116 -3.92 -5.77 -22.68
CA VAL A 116 -3.28 -6.92 -22.03
C VAL A 116 -3.99 -8.18 -22.50
N ASN A 117 -3.27 -9.10 -23.15
CA ASN A 117 -3.83 -10.29 -23.78
C ASN A 117 -5.01 -9.98 -24.74
N GLY A 118 -4.94 -8.85 -25.44
CA GLY A 118 -5.98 -8.39 -26.35
C GLY A 118 -7.14 -7.64 -25.70
N ALA A 119 -7.31 -7.68 -24.36
CA ALA A 119 -8.32 -6.91 -23.64
C ALA A 119 -7.82 -5.47 -23.40
N MET A 120 -8.64 -4.47 -23.71
CA MET A 120 -8.30 -3.06 -23.50
C MET A 120 -8.29 -2.75 -21.98
N VAL A 121 -7.20 -2.16 -21.49
CA VAL A 121 -7.01 -1.78 -20.09
C VAL A 121 -6.85 -0.28 -19.87
N SER A 122 -6.53 0.47 -20.92
CA SER A 122 -6.39 1.95 -20.85
C SER A 122 -6.54 2.56 -22.23
N GLU A 123 -7.00 3.82 -22.27
CA GLU A 123 -7.10 4.62 -23.48
C GLU A 123 -5.99 5.68 -23.55
N GLY A 124 -5.46 5.86 -24.74
CA GLY A 124 -4.57 6.95 -25.15
C GLY A 124 -3.29 7.09 -24.34
N LEU A 125 -2.56 8.10 -24.72
CA LEU A 125 -1.29 8.53 -24.14
C LEU A 125 -1.35 10.05 -23.83
N ALA A 126 -2.31 10.45 -22.99
CA ALA A 126 -2.66 11.86 -22.75
C ALA A 126 -1.54 12.72 -22.12
N LEU A 127 -0.49 12.07 -21.56
CA LEU A 127 0.59 12.79 -20.88
C LEU A 127 1.83 13.02 -21.74
N THR A 128 1.84 12.54 -22.98
CA THR A 128 3.01 12.64 -23.86
C THR A 128 3.53 14.07 -24.04
N ALA A 129 2.63 15.01 -24.32
CA ALA A 129 2.99 16.42 -24.46
C ALA A 129 3.58 17.01 -23.17
N LYS A 130 3.04 16.64 -22.00
CA LYS A 130 3.57 17.06 -20.69
C LYS A 130 4.93 16.45 -20.37
N LEU A 131 5.23 15.30 -20.95
CA LEU A 131 6.53 14.63 -20.83
C LEU A 131 7.54 15.11 -21.88
N GLY A 132 7.14 16.03 -22.79
CA GLY A 132 7.98 16.50 -23.88
C GLY A 132 8.32 15.41 -24.90
N ARG A 133 7.41 14.42 -25.08
CA ARG A 133 7.62 13.24 -25.93
C ARG A 133 6.44 13.04 -26.87
N THR A 134 6.64 12.24 -27.89
CA THR A 134 5.59 11.85 -28.84
C THR A 134 4.89 10.55 -28.41
N PRO A 135 3.65 10.27 -28.85
CA PRO A 135 3.00 8.99 -28.57
C PRO A 135 3.82 7.78 -29.03
N GLY A 136 4.50 7.89 -30.19
CA GLY A 136 5.35 6.85 -30.75
C GLY A 136 6.49 6.40 -29.81
N ASP A 137 6.98 7.30 -28.95
CA ASP A 137 8.04 6.97 -27.98
C ASP A 137 7.60 5.97 -26.90
N PHE A 138 6.31 5.78 -26.75
CA PHE A 138 5.71 4.89 -25.74
C PHE A 138 5.08 3.64 -26.36
N THR A 139 4.98 3.56 -27.69
CA THR A 139 4.45 2.37 -28.36
C THR A 139 5.37 1.17 -28.15
N ARG A 140 4.79 0.03 -27.75
CA ARG A 140 5.55 -1.19 -27.47
C ARG A 140 4.68 -2.44 -27.52
N HIS A 141 5.32 -3.55 -27.72
CA HIS A 141 4.72 -4.87 -27.56
C HIS A 141 5.69 -5.74 -26.76
N GLU A 142 5.30 -6.09 -25.54
CA GLU A 142 6.19 -6.73 -24.56
C GLU A 142 5.43 -7.82 -23.81
N THR A 143 6.16 -8.85 -23.35
CA THR A 143 5.66 -9.83 -22.40
C THR A 143 6.05 -9.38 -20.99
N VAL A 144 5.10 -9.41 -20.04
CA VAL A 144 5.39 -9.12 -18.64
C VAL A 144 6.39 -10.14 -18.10
N PRO A 145 7.60 -9.72 -17.71
CA PRO A 145 8.62 -10.65 -17.24
C PRO A 145 8.28 -11.26 -15.89
N ALA A 146 8.96 -12.35 -15.53
CA ALA A 146 8.84 -12.95 -14.20
C ALA A 146 9.16 -11.92 -13.11
N GLY A 147 8.37 -11.90 -12.04
CA GLY A 147 8.54 -10.98 -10.93
C GLY A 147 8.22 -9.52 -11.28
N ALA A 148 7.38 -9.29 -12.29
CA ALA A 148 6.94 -7.95 -12.69
C ALA A 148 5.44 -7.87 -12.92
N TYR A 149 4.95 -6.63 -12.90
CA TYR A 149 3.55 -6.29 -13.09
C TYR A 149 3.42 -5.13 -14.06
N TRP A 150 2.35 -5.16 -14.85
CA TRP A 150 1.88 -4.02 -15.61
C TRP A 150 0.76 -3.35 -14.84
N VAL A 151 0.93 -2.08 -14.48
CA VAL A 151 -0.02 -1.38 -13.62
C VAL A 151 -0.63 -0.18 -14.34
N THR A 152 -1.93 0.04 -14.18
CA THR A 152 -2.63 1.17 -14.79
C THR A 152 -3.55 1.86 -13.78
N GLY A 153 -3.95 3.08 -14.10
CA GLY A 153 -5.07 3.74 -13.44
C GLY A 153 -6.26 3.85 -14.38
N THR A 154 -7.44 4.16 -13.83
CA THR A 154 -8.69 4.32 -14.61
C THR A 154 -8.80 5.67 -15.31
N HIS A 155 -8.11 6.70 -14.81
CA HIS A 155 -8.20 8.05 -15.37
C HIS A 155 -7.31 8.18 -16.62
N PRO A 156 -7.74 8.83 -17.71
CA PRO A 156 -6.92 9.03 -18.93
C PRO A 156 -5.56 9.69 -18.64
N ASN A 157 -5.51 10.63 -17.70
CA ASN A 157 -4.28 11.29 -17.28
C ASN A 157 -3.51 10.50 -16.18
N SER A 158 -3.78 9.22 -15.99
CA SER A 158 -2.99 8.41 -15.08
C SER A 158 -1.56 8.27 -15.58
N PHE A 159 -0.58 8.62 -14.74
CA PHE A 159 0.81 8.34 -14.98
C PHE A 159 1.11 6.94 -14.45
N ASP A 160 1.30 5.98 -15.35
CA ASP A 160 1.34 4.56 -15.05
C ASP A 160 2.26 3.80 -16.03
N SER A 161 2.19 2.48 -16.05
CA SER A 161 3.08 1.61 -16.85
C SER A 161 3.13 1.95 -18.34
N ARG A 162 2.12 2.63 -18.88
CA ARG A 162 2.16 3.13 -20.26
C ARG A 162 3.40 4.00 -20.53
N TYR A 163 3.89 4.69 -19.50
CA TYR A 163 4.97 5.67 -19.61
C TYR A 163 6.29 5.13 -19.06
N TRP A 164 6.29 4.42 -17.92
CA TRP A 164 7.53 3.97 -17.27
C TRP A 164 7.83 2.46 -17.41
N GLY A 165 6.86 1.64 -17.91
CA GLY A 165 7.03 0.20 -18.06
C GLY A 165 6.63 -0.59 -16.80
N PHE A 166 7.33 -1.69 -16.53
CA PHE A 166 6.99 -2.63 -15.47
C PHE A 166 7.32 -2.12 -14.07
N VAL A 167 6.49 -2.53 -13.09
CA VAL A 167 6.80 -2.50 -11.66
C VAL A 167 7.28 -3.89 -11.27
N TYR A 168 8.39 -3.96 -10.54
CA TYR A 168 9.01 -5.23 -10.15
C TYR A 168 8.69 -5.58 -8.69
N GLU A 169 8.71 -6.89 -8.36
CA GLU A 169 8.45 -7.40 -7.01
C GLU A 169 9.23 -6.65 -5.92
N ARG A 170 10.50 -6.30 -6.16
CA ARG A 170 11.32 -5.53 -5.21
C ARG A 170 10.77 -4.14 -4.87
N GLN A 171 9.85 -3.61 -5.67
CA GLN A 171 9.18 -2.32 -5.42
C GLN A 171 7.87 -2.50 -4.67
N ILE A 172 7.30 -3.72 -4.66
CA ILE A 172 5.99 -4.00 -4.08
C ILE A 172 6.06 -3.86 -2.56
N ILE A 173 5.12 -3.11 -2.01
CA ILE A 173 4.87 -3.00 -0.58
C ILE A 173 3.86 -4.07 -0.16
N GLY A 174 2.78 -4.21 -0.92
CA GLY A 174 1.72 -5.17 -0.67
C GLY A 174 0.43 -4.84 -1.43
N LYS A 175 -0.60 -5.62 -1.16
CA LYS A 175 -1.93 -5.40 -1.71
C LYS A 175 -2.62 -4.22 -1.00
N ALA A 176 -3.29 -3.38 -1.77
CA ALA A 176 -4.05 -2.25 -1.23
C ALA A 176 -5.56 -2.52 -1.30
N TYR A 177 -6.28 -2.06 -0.30
CA TYR A 177 -7.73 -2.18 -0.19
C TYR A 177 -8.32 -0.77 -0.03
N ALA A 178 -9.22 -0.40 -0.93
CA ALA A 178 -9.91 0.89 -0.85
C ALA A 178 -10.91 0.91 0.31
N LEU A 179 -10.93 2.02 1.03
CA LEU A 179 -11.89 2.23 2.11
C LEU A 179 -13.06 3.09 1.59
N PRO A 180 -14.32 2.74 1.90
CA PRO A 180 -15.52 3.34 1.28
C PRO A 180 -15.95 4.65 1.97
N PHE A 181 -14.99 5.57 2.27
CA PHE A 181 -15.29 6.89 2.85
C PHE A 181 -14.31 7.96 2.41
#